data_62847fab9d2d7394d1fb47089f94eb7a
#
_entry.id   62847fab9d2d7394d1fb47089f94eb7a
#
_cell.length_a   1.000
_cell.length_b   1.000
_cell.length_c   1.000
_cell.angle_alpha   90.00
_cell.angle_beta   90.00
_cell.angle_gamma   90.00
#
_symmetry.space_group_name_H-M   'P 1'
#
loop_
_entity.id
_entity.type
_entity.pdbx_description
1 polymer ?
#
loop_
_entity_poly.entity_id
_entity_poly.type
_entity_poly.pdbx_seq_one_letter_code
_entity_poly.pdbx_strand_id
1 'polypeptide(L)'
;MAKPLVVGVDGSEASLDAVDWAADEAVRHRLPLRLVHVAAEEQDVPEPLGTAMERAGRHARAAPVSGEVLRGDPATALTGAGRDAFALVLGSRGLGDWEGMLLGSVGLAVAARADCPVVVVRGGAGHRGSGSGGVVVGVEAGQGSGRAVAFAFREAQVRHSGLVAVHAWTAPRDAHTTAQAPSWPLEAHRRAPAQVLDDALREMTERYPDVPVTRRVTEGPARRELLDAASGADLLVVGAPRRHTHPGLQLGLISHAMLHHAPCPVAVVPRA
;
A
#
# COMPACT_ATOMS: atom_id res chain seq x y z
N MET A 1 -19.61 -8.08 -12.03
CA MET A 1 -18.33 -8.78 -12.17
C MET A 1 -17.40 -8.34 -11.06
N ALA A 2 -16.56 -9.24 -10.53
CA ALA A 2 -15.55 -8.87 -9.55
C ALA A 2 -14.52 -7.92 -10.21
N LYS A 3 -14.11 -6.86 -9.48
CA LYS A 3 -13.08 -5.94 -9.96
C LYS A 3 -11.73 -6.65 -10.04
N PRO A 4 -10.97 -6.55 -11.15
CA PRO A 4 -9.70 -7.24 -11.31
C PRO A 4 -8.61 -6.62 -10.42
N LEU A 5 -7.59 -7.41 -10.11
CA LEU A 5 -6.29 -6.91 -9.71
C LEU A 5 -5.53 -6.50 -10.98
N VAL A 6 -5.04 -5.28 -11.05
CA VAL A 6 -4.35 -4.74 -12.24
C VAL A 6 -2.87 -4.62 -11.95
N VAL A 7 -2.00 -5.02 -12.87
CA VAL A 7 -0.54 -4.91 -12.72
C VAL A 7 0.04 -4.12 -13.87
N GLY A 8 0.81 -3.09 -13.57
CA GLY A 8 1.62 -2.38 -14.57
C GLY A 8 2.92 -3.12 -14.84
N VAL A 9 3.18 -3.40 -16.12
CA VAL A 9 4.33 -4.18 -16.60
C VAL A 9 5.15 -3.35 -17.57
N ASP A 10 6.46 -3.23 -17.32
CA ASP A 10 7.41 -2.56 -18.22
C ASP A 10 8.57 -3.47 -18.65
N GLY A 11 8.62 -4.70 -18.15
CA GLY A 11 9.68 -5.67 -18.45
C GLY A 11 10.86 -5.64 -17.46
N SER A 12 10.89 -4.70 -16.52
CA SER A 12 11.89 -4.70 -15.45
C SER A 12 11.67 -5.87 -14.48
N GLU A 13 12.73 -6.35 -13.83
CA GLU A 13 12.63 -7.38 -12.79
C GLU A 13 11.67 -6.95 -11.68
N ALA A 14 11.65 -5.66 -11.29
CA ALA A 14 10.75 -5.16 -10.30
C ALA A 14 9.28 -5.24 -10.74
N SER A 15 8.98 -5.03 -12.03
CA SER A 15 7.62 -5.23 -12.55
C SER A 15 7.23 -6.71 -12.61
N LEU A 16 8.20 -7.59 -12.90
CA LEU A 16 7.98 -9.04 -12.88
C LEU A 16 7.80 -9.58 -11.45
N ASP A 17 8.52 -9.05 -10.47
CA ASP A 17 8.27 -9.34 -9.05
C ASP A 17 6.86 -8.88 -8.60
N ALA A 18 6.40 -7.74 -9.14
CA ALA A 18 5.04 -7.26 -8.91
C ALA A 18 3.99 -8.19 -9.55
N VAL A 19 4.29 -8.81 -10.70
CA VAL A 19 3.42 -9.83 -11.31
C VAL A 19 3.32 -11.06 -10.42
N ASP A 20 4.43 -11.58 -9.88
CA ASP A 20 4.40 -12.74 -8.99
C ASP A 20 3.55 -12.46 -7.74
N TRP A 21 3.81 -11.32 -7.09
CA TRP A 21 3.06 -10.90 -5.91
C TRP A 21 1.56 -10.77 -6.21
N ALA A 22 1.22 -10.12 -7.33
CA ALA A 22 -0.17 -9.92 -7.72
C ALA A 22 -0.87 -11.23 -8.14
N ALA A 23 -0.13 -12.20 -8.70
CA ALA A 23 -0.66 -13.50 -9.04
C ALA A 23 -1.06 -14.28 -7.76
N ASP A 24 -0.23 -14.25 -6.72
CA ASP A 24 -0.55 -14.84 -5.42
C ASP A 24 -1.77 -14.15 -4.78
N GLU A 25 -1.85 -12.80 -4.86
CA GLU A 25 -3.00 -12.04 -4.36
C GLU A 25 -4.28 -12.33 -5.14
N ALA A 26 -4.21 -12.43 -6.46
CA ALA A 26 -5.36 -12.77 -7.29
C ALA A 26 -5.97 -14.12 -6.89
N VAL A 27 -5.12 -15.11 -6.59
CA VAL A 27 -5.55 -16.41 -6.08
C VAL A 27 -6.18 -16.29 -4.69
N ARG A 28 -5.52 -15.59 -3.75
CA ARG A 28 -6.03 -15.39 -2.37
C ARG A 28 -7.40 -14.72 -2.35
N HIS A 29 -7.56 -13.69 -3.15
CA HIS A 29 -8.80 -12.92 -3.25
C HIS A 29 -9.84 -13.49 -4.20
N ARG A 30 -9.48 -14.54 -4.98
CA ARG A 30 -10.31 -15.11 -6.06
C ARG A 30 -10.74 -14.06 -7.08
N LEU A 31 -9.79 -13.20 -7.48
CA LEU A 31 -9.99 -12.11 -8.43
C LEU A 31 -9.33 -12.41 -9.77
N PRO A 32 -9.87 -11.87 -10.89
CA PRO A 32 -9.14 -11.84 -12.16
C PRO A 32 -7.87 -10.99 -12.04
N LEU A 33 -6.81 -11.41 -12.74
CA LEU A 33 -5.56 -10.68 -12.88
C LEU A 33 -5.49 -10.05 -14.28
N ARG A 34 -5.28 -8.74 -14.37
CA ARG A 34 -5.11 -8.00 -15.61
C ARG A 34 -3.73 -7.37 -15.66
N LEU A 35 -2.88 -7.83 -16.58
CA LEU A 35 -1.55 -7.29 -16.83
C LEU A 35 -1.66 -6.18 -17.87
N VAL A 36 -1.10 -5.02 -17.58
CA VAL A 36 -1.18 -3.84 -18.43
C VAL A 36 0.23 -3.37 -18.77
N HIS A 37 0.54 -3.37 -20.07
CA HIS A 37 1.74 -2.70 -20.59
C HIS A 37 1.34 -1.40 -21.27
N VAL A 38 2.12 -0.33 -21.08
CA VAL A 38 1.88 0.95 -21.77
C VAL A 38 2.98 1.15 -22.79
N ALA A 39 2.61 1.05 -24.07
CA ALA A 39 3.52 1.23 -25.21
C ALA A 39 3.50 2.67 -25.70
N ALA A 40 4.66 3.18 -26.12
CA ALA A 40 4.79 4.51 -26.75
C ALA A 40 4.32 4.49 -28.22
N GLU A 41 4.52 3.39 -28.94
CA GLU A 41 4.21 3.24 -30.36
C GLU A 41 3.41 1.97 -30.63
N GLU A 42 2.91 1.83 -31.90
CA GLU A 42 2.16 0.66 -32.36
C GLU A 42 3.14 -0.49 -32.61
N GLN A 43 3.29 -1.36 -31.64
CA GLN A 43 4.03 -2.60 -31.74
C GLN A 43 3.09 -3.79 -31.60
N ASP A 44 3.43 -4.93 -32.22
CA ASP A 44 2.85 -6.24 -31.88
C ASP A 44 3.03 -6.52 -30.40
N VAL A 45 2.32 -7.52 -29.85
CA VAL A 45 2.32 -7.81 -28.41
C VAL A 45 3.73 -7.63 -27.83
N PRO A 46 3.96 -6.60 -27.00
CA PRO A 46 5.31 -6.29 -26.55
C PRO A 46 5.88 -7.45 -25.75
N GLU A 47 7.16 -7.77 -25.99
CA GLU A 47 7.89 -8.84 -25.28
C GLU A 47 7.69 -8.78 -23.75
N PRO A 48 7.69 -7.60 -23.10
CA PRO A 48 7.41 -7.49 -21.66
C PRO A 48 6.07 -8.09 -21.22
N LEU A 49 5.02 -7.90 -22.02
CA LEU A 49 3.69 -8.44 -21.70
C LEU A 49 3.65 -9.96 -21.87
N GLY A 50 4.28 -10.50 -22.91
CA GLY A 50 4.39 -11.94 -23.15
C GLY A 50 5.07 -12.65 -21.97
N THR A 51 6.25 -12.17 -21.56
CA THR A 51 7.00 -12.69 -20.41
C THR A 51 6.19 -12.62 -19.12
N ALA A 52 5.49 -11.50 -18.88
CA ALA A 52 4.65 -11.32 -17.70
C ALA A 52 3.46 -12.29 -17.70
N MET A 53 2.81 -12.52 -18.86
CA MET A 53 1.71 -13.47 -19.01
C MET A 53 2.13 -14.90 -18.70
N GLU A 54 3.30 -15.34 -19.20
CA GLU A 54 3.86 -16.64 -18.90
C GLU A 54 4.17 -16.79 -17.40
N ARG A 55 4.74 -15.75 -16.79
CA ARG A 55 5.09 -15.74 -15.37
C ARG A 55 3.84 -15.80 -14.49
N ALA A 56 2.82 -14.97 -14.79
CA ALA A 56 1.53 -15.02 -14.12
C ALA A 56 0.82 -16.37 -14.25
N GLY A 57 0.85 -16.99 -15.44
CA GLY A 57 0.25 -18.28 -15.69
C GLY A 57 0.85 -19.43 -14.85
N ARG A 58 2.10 -19.31 -14.44
CA ARG A 58 2.75 -20.27 -13.54
C ARG A 58 2.27 -20.14 -12.09
N HIS A 59 2.03 -18.90 -11.63
CA HIS A 59 1.66 -18.58 -10.25
C HIS A 59 0.14 -18.55 -10.04
N ALA A 60 -0.62 -17.96 -10.97
CA ALA A 60 -2.05 -17.73 -10.84
C ALA A 60 -2.92 -18.81 -11.52
N ARG A 61 -2.58 -20.10 -11.40
CA ARG A 61 -3.31 -21.19 -12.07
C ARG A 61 -4.82 -21.24 -11.76
N ALA A 62 -5.24 -20.72 -10.62
CA ALA A 62 -6.64 -20.68 -10.18
C ALA A 62 -7.35 -19.36 -10.46
N ALA A 63 -6.67 -18.34 -11.02
CA ALA A 63 -7.25 -17.05 -11.35
C ALA A 63 -7.22 -16.81 -12.86
N PRO A 64 -8.28 -16.21 -13.46
CA PRO A 64 -8.24 -15.78 -14.85
C PRO A 64 -7.18 -14.69 -15.05
N VAL A 65 -6.28 -14.88 -16.02
CA VAL A 65 -5.22 -13.91 -16.38
C VAL A 65 -5.51 -13.36 -17.75
N SER A 66 -5.41 -12.04 -17.91
CA SER A 66 -5.54 -11.34 -19.19
C SER A 66 -4.43 -10.30 -19.35
N GLY A 67 -4.05 -10.02 -20.60
CA GLY A 67 -3.07 -8.99 -20.94
C GLY A 67 -3.70 -7.90 -21.79
N GLU A 68 -3.28 -6.66 -21.58
CA GLU A 68 -3.75 -5.49 -22.33
C GLU A 68 -2.58 -4.53 -22.61
N VAL A 69 -2.56 -3.98 -23.82
CA VAL A 69 -1.61 -2.93 -24.20
C VAL A 69 -2.37 -1.62 -24.26
N LEU A 70 -1.97 -0.67 -23.41
CA LEU A 70 -2.46 0.71 -23.43
C LEU A 70 -1.45 1.63 -24.12
N ARG A 71 -1.89 2.83 -24.50
CA ARG A 71 -1.06 3.84 -25.16
C ARG A 71 -1.05 5.15 -24.39
N GLY A 72 0.04 5.90 -24.56
CA GLY A 72 0.20 7.25 -24.02
C GLY A 72 1.13 7.33 -22.82
N ASP A 73 0.90 8.33 -21.97
CA ASP A 73 1.68 8.52 -20.75
C ASP A 73 1.41 7.39 -19.75
N PRO A 74 2.45 6.64 -19.31
CA PRO A 74 2.28 5.47 -18.44
C PRO A 74 1.52 5.77 -17.15
N ALA A 75 1.80 6.90 -16.49
CA ALA A 75 1.15 7.23 -15.23
C ALA A 75 -0.35 7.51 -15.43
N THR A 76 -0.70 8.19 -16.51
CA THR A 76 -2.09 8.50 -16.86
C THR A 76 -2.86 7.24 -17.28
N ALA A 77 -2.27 6.41 -18.15
CA ALA A 77 -2.90 5.19 -18.63
C ALA A 77 -3.15 4.18 -17.49
N LEU A 78 -2.15 3.96 -16.61
CA LEU A 78 -2.28 3.08 -15.46
C LEU A 78 -3.28 3.61 -14.43
N THR A 79 -3.29 4.93 -14.17
CA THR A 79 -4.29 5.54 -13.29
C THR A 79 -5.71 5.31 -13.85
N GLY A 80 -5.89 5.45 -15.17
CA GLY A 80 -7.14 5.14 -15.87
C GLY A 80 -7.56 3.68 -15.71
N ALA A 81 -6.63 2.73 -15.89
CA ALA A 81 -6.86 1.30 -15.72
C ALA A 81 -7.25 0.93 -14.26
N GLY A 82 -6.81 1.73 -13.29
CA GLY A 82 -7.12 1.55 -11.87
C GLY A 82 -8.55 1.91 -11.47
N ARG A 83 -9.32 2.66 -12.27
CA ARG A 83 -10.68 3.12 -11.88
C ARG A 83 -11.64 1.98 -11.56
N ASP A 84 -11.56 0.91 -12.32
CA ASP A 84 -12.40 -0.29 -12.14
C ASP A 84 -11.63 -1.47 -11.54
N ALA A 85 -10.47 -1.20 -10.93
CA ALA A 85 -9.65 -2.21 -10.28
C ALA A 85 -10.01 -2.39 -8.79
N PHE A 86 -9.74 -3.58 -8.28
CA PHE A 86 -9.68 -3.86 -6.84
C PHE A 86 -8.47 -3.13 -6.22
N ALA A 87 -7.31 -3.29 -6.85
CA ALA A 87 -6.09 -2.57 -6.57
C ALA A 87 -5.21 -2.55 -7.83
N LEU A 88 -4.30 -1.58 -7.89
CA LEU A 88 -3.26 -1.47 -8.91
C LEU A 88 -1.91 -1.82 -8.29
N VAL A 89 -1.18 -2.76 -8.90
CA VAL A 89 0.11 -3.25 -8.41
C VAL A 89 1.21 -2.79 -9.35
N LEU A 90 2.29 -2.30 -8.79
CA LEU A 90 3.45 -1.80 -9.54
C LEU A 90 4.74 -2.28 -8.89
N GLY A 91 5.78 -2.46 -9.71
CA GLY A 91 7.14 -2.59 -9.21
C GLY A 91 7.65 -1.28 -8.61
N SER A 92 8.61 -1.37 -7.71
CA SER A 92 9.21 -0.19 -7.09
C SER A 92 10.08 0.62 -8.06
N ARG A 93 10.58 0.02 -9.14
CA ARG A 93 11.44 0.65 -10.15
C ARG A 93 11.05 0.20 -11.55
N GLY A 94 11.44 0.97 -12.57
CA GLY A 94 11.23 0.67 -13.98
C GLY A 94 12.55 0.57 -14.75
N LEU A 95 12.46 0.32 -16.08
CA LEU A 95 13.62 0.17 -16.97
C LEU A 95 14.51 1.42 -17.08
N GLY A 96 13.98 2.61 -16.81
CA GLY A 96 14.70 3.88 -16.95
C GLY A 96 15.21 4.48 -15.64
N ASP A 97 15.10 3.77 -14.53
CA ASP A 97 15.46 4.32 -13.23
C ASP A 97 16.98 4.21 -12.96
N TRP A 98 17.58 5.29 -12.47
CA TRP A 98 19.00 5.35 -12.13
C TRP A 98 19.31 4.47 -10.93
N GLU A 99 20.53 3.89 -10.91
CA GLU A 99 21.06 3.19 -9.75
C GLU A 99 21.04 4.11 -8.53
N GLY A 100 20.31 3.69 -7.47
CA GLY A 100 20.11 4.48 -6.25
C GLY A 100 18.70 5.08 -6.10
N MET A 101 17.87 5.11 -7.13
CA MET A 101 16.45 5.46 -6.97
C MET A 101 15.69 4.35 -6.26
N LEU A 102 15.00 4.70 -5.20
CA LEU A 102 14.23 3.75 -4.37
C LEU A 102 12.82 3.51 -4.90
N LEU A 103 12.28 4.46 -5.70
CA LEU A 103 10.94 4.40 -6.27
C LEU A 103 10.91 5.15 -7.61
N GLY A 104 10.35 4.52 -8.66
CA GLY A 104 10.19 5.11 -9.98
C GLY A 104 9.14 6.22 -10.04
N SER A 105 9.32 7.11 -11.00
CA SER A 105 8.44 8.27 -11.21
C SER A 105 7.00 7.88 -11.53
N VAL A 106 6.78 6.80 -12.31
CA VAL A 106 5.46 6.28 -12.66
C VAL A 106 4.76 5.75 -11.41
N GLY A 107 5.44 4.92 -10.58
CA GLY A 107 4.89 4.38 -9.34
C GLY A 107 4.45 5.48 -8.37
N LEU A 108 5.27 6.52 -8.21
CA LEU A 108 4.95 7.67 -7.37
C LEU A 108 3.75 8.45 -7.91
N ALA A 109 3.72 8.73 -9.21
CA ALA A 109 2.64 9.48 -9.84
C ALA A 109 1.29 8.74 -9.78
N VAL A 110 1.30 7.43 -9.99
CA VAL A 110 0.12 6.57 -9.89
C VAL A 110 -0.39 6.50 -8.44
N ALA A 111 0.50 6.25 -7.46
CA ALA A 111 0.13 6.22 -6.05
C ALA A 111 -0.49 7.54 -5.55
N ALA A 112 -0.09 8.66 -6.17
CA ALA A 112 -0.63 9.98 -5.84
C ALA A 112 -2.01 10.27 -6.46
N ARG A 113 -2.36 9.64 -7.59
CA ARG A 113 -3.52 10.00 -8.42
C ARG A 113 -4.61 8.94 -8.50
N ALA A 114 -4.29 7.67 -8.27
CA ALA A 114 -5.23 6.57 -8.43
C ALA A 114 -6.42 6.66 -7.47
N ASP A 115 -7.61 6.24 -7.95
CA ASP A 115 -8.85 6.16 -7.18
C ASP A 115 -9.00 4.82 -6.43
N CYS A 116 -8.17 3.83 -6.76
CA CYS A 116 -8.08 2.54 -6.10
C CYS A 116 -6.82 2.45 -5.21
N PRO A 117 -6.73 1.45 -4.32
CA PRO A 117 -5.48 1.13 -3.63
C PRO A 117 -4.34 0.88 -4.62
N VAL A 118 -3.16 1.42 -4.36
CA VAL A 118 -1.95 1.17 -5.15
C VAL A 118 -0.94 0.44 -4.28
N VAL A 119 -0.54 -0.74 -4.73
CA VAL A 119 0.48 -1.54 -4.05
C VAL A 119 1.79 -1.43 -4.81
N VAL A 120 2.83 -0.99 -4.13
CA VAL A 120 4.19 -0.98 -4.67
C VAL A 120 4.96 -2.14 -4.08
N VAL A 121 5.38 -3.05 -4.96
CA VAL A 121 6.15 -4.24 -4.61
C VAL A 121 7.63 -3.95 -4.80
N ARG A 122 8.43 -4.29 -3.79
CA ARG A 122 9.88 -4.20 -3.86
C ARG A 122 10.47 -5.56 -4.19
N GLY A 123 11.35 -5.61 -5.16
CA GLY A 123 12.03 -6.81 -5.57
C GLY A 123 13.01 -7.33 -4.52
N GLY A 124 13.11 -8.67 -4.49
CA GLY A 124 14.00 -9.47 -3.68
C GLY A 124 13.33 -10.76 -3.24
N ALA A 125 13.95 -11.90 -3.45
CA ALA A 125 13.41 -13.22 -3.13
C ALA A 125 13.06 -13.42 -1.63
N GLY A 126 13.50 -12.50 -0.74
CA GLY A 126 13.17 -12.49 0.68
C GLY A 126 11.88 -11.74 1.04
N HIS A 127 11.26 -11.04 0.10
CA HIS A 127 10.05 -10.23 0.33
C HIS A 127 8.80 -10.81 -0.32
N ARG A 128 8.88 -12.02 -0.86
CA ARG A 128 7.69 -12.85 -1.07
C ARG A 128 7.21 -13.19 0.32
N GLY A 129 6.15 -12.52 0.75
CA GLY A 129 5.64 -12.67 2.11
C GLY A 129 5.76 -14.13 2.53
N SER A 130 6.55 -14.39 3.55
CA SER A 130 6.72 -15.72 4.12
C SER A 130 5.39 -16.29 4.64
N GLY A 131 4.31 -15.52 4.48
CA GLY A 131 2.97 -15.83 4.98
C GLY A 131 2.86 -15.82 6.50
N SER A 132 3.93 -15.43 7.19
CA SER A 132 4.01 -15.43 8.66
C SER A 132 4.11 -14.04 9.28
N GLY A 133 4.30 -12.99 8.45
CA GLY A 133 4.60 -11.64 8.94
C GLY A 133 3.38 -10.77 9.24
N GLY A 134 2.22 -11.11 8.75
CA GLY A 134 0.98 -10.36 8.97
C GLY A 134 0.91 -9.01 8.23
N VAL A 135 -0.14 -8.26 8.54
CA VAL A 135 -0.44 -6.96 7.95
C VAL A 135 -0.22 -5.85 8.96
N VAL A 136 0.41 -4.76 8.54
CA VAL A 136 0.55 -3.54 9.36
C VAL A 136 -0.29 -2.43 8.76
N VAL A 137 -1.01 -1.67 9.57
CA VAL A 137 -1.74 -0.47 9.12
C VAL A 137 -1.35 0.76 9.95
N GLY A 138 -1.02 1.85 9.26
CA GLY A 138 -0.85 3.16 9.87
C GLY A 138 -2.19 3.87 10.04
N VAL A 139 -2.52 4.25 11.27
CA VAL A 139 -3.76 4.96 11.62
C VAL A 139 -3.44 6.38 12.01
N GLU A 140 -4.03 7.34 11.31
CA GLU A 140 -3.94 8.77 11.63
C GLU A 140 -5.18 9.22 12.37
N ALA A 141 -5.05 10.21 13.25
CA ALA A 141 -6.17 10.81 13.94
C ALA A 141 -7.18 11.43 12.96
N GLY A 142 -8.48 11.29 13.23
CA GLY A 142 -9.56 11.76 12.39
C GLY A 142 -10.09 10.73 11.40
N GLN A 143 -11.07 11.14 10.58
CA GLN A 143 -11.84 10.20 9.72
C GLN A 143 -11.08 9.69 8.48
N GLY A 144 -9.83 10.05 8.31
CA GLY A 144 -9.08 9.77 7.07
C GLY A 144 -8.56 8.33 6.92
N SER A 145 -8.57 7.51 7.96
CA SER A 145 -7.95 6.18 7.94
C SER A 145 -8.92 5.04 7.63
N GLY A 146 -10.23 5.28 7.59
CA GLY A 146 -11.25 4.22 7.51
C GLY A 146 -11.08 3.28 6.31
N ARG A 147 -10.79 3.80 5.10
CA ARG A 147 -10.55 2.96 3.93
C ARG A 147 -9.27 2.12 4.05
N ALA A 148 -8.20 2.70 4.59
CA ALA A 148 -6.95 1.98 4.81
C ALA A 148 -7.13 0.86 5.85
N VAL A 149 -7.85 1.14 6.94
CA VAL A 149 -8.19 0.16 7.97
C VAL A 149 -9.04 -0.96 7.38
N ALA A 150 -10.10 -0.64 6.63
CA ALA A 150 -10.96 -1.64 5.99
C ALA A 150 -10.17 -2.52 4.99
N PHE A 151 -9.26 -1.93 4.20
CA PHE A 151 -8.37 -2.65 3.31
C PHE A 151 -7.45 -3.59 4.09
N ALA A 152 -6.80 -3.11 5.17
CA ALA A 152 -5.89 -3.89 5.97
C ALA A 152 -6.55 -5.09 6.67
N PHE A 153 -7.77 -4.93 7.20
CA PHE A 153 -8.53 -6.04 7.77
C PHE A 153 -8.86 -7.11 6.73
N ARG A 154 -9.28 -6.69 5.52
CA ARG A 154 -9.54 -7.61 4.42
C ARG A 154 -8.28 -8.38 4.03
N GLU A 155 -7.14 -7.70 3.94
CA GLU A 155 -5.85 -8.32 3.65
C GLU A 155 -5.43 -9.30 4.74
N ALA A 156 -5.58 -8.96 6.00
CA ALA A 156 -5.28 -9.86 7.11
C ALA A 156 -6.19 -11.11 7.11
N GLN A 157 -7.48 -10.94 6.82
CA GLN A 157 -8.44 -12.05 6.74
C GLN A 157 -8.08 -13.05 5.64
N VAL A 158 -7.81 -12.59 4.41
CA VAL A 158 -7.51 -13.49 3.29
C VAL A 158 -6.15 -14.17 3.43
N ARG A 159 -5.23 -13.57 4.18
CA ARG A 159 -3.92 -14.15 4.54
C ARG A 159 -4.00 -15.08 5.75
N HIS A 160 -5.14 -15.14 6.45
CA HIS A 160 -5.26 -15.81 7.74
C HIS A 160 -4.17 -15.38 8.73
N SER A 161 -3.88 -14.07 8.77
CA SER A 161 -2.78 -13.49 9.55
C SER A 161 -3.27 -12.44 10.54
N GLY A 162 -2.39 -12.03 11.47
CA GLY A 162 -2.66 -10.92 12.38
C GLY A 162 -2.56 -9.56 11.69
N LEU A 163 -3.21 -8.57 12.30
CA LEU A 163 -3.16 -7.16 11.95
C LEU A 163 -2.50 -6.36 13.07
N VAL A 164 -1.41 -5.65 12.77
CA VAL A 164 -0.81 -4.68 13.69
C VAL A 164 -1.27 -3.27 13.28
N ALA A 165 -2.10 -2.64 14.11
CA ALA A 165 -2.54 -1.27 13.89
C ALA A 165 -1.68 -0.29 14.69
N VAL A 166 -1.00 0.62 14.00
CA VAL A 166 -0.03 1.55 14.57
C VAL A 166 -0.57 2.96 14.54
N HIS A 167 -0.69 3.59 15.70
CA HIS A 167 -0.93 5.02 15.85
C HIS A 167 0.26 5.68 16.55
N ALA A 168 0.99 6.51 15.82
CA ALA A 168 2.09 7.29 16.36
C ALA A 168 1.65 8.73 16.59
N TRP A 169 1.96 9.26 17.76
CA TRP A 169 1.62 10.62 18.15
C TRP A 169 2.84 11.35 18.72
N THR A 170 2.81 12.66 18.68
CA THR A 170 3.86 13.51 19.26
C THR A 170 3.24 14.50 20.23
N ALA A 171 3.80 14.61 21.41
CA ALA A 171 3.37 15.65 22.36
C ALA A 171 3.66 17.04 21.80
N PRO A 172 2.77 18.04 22.04
CA PRO A 172 3.06 19.43 21.68
C PRO A 172 4.35 19.88 22.36
N ARG A 173 5.27 20.52 21.61
CA ARG A 173 6.56 20.99 22.12
C ARG A 173 6.46 22.03 23.23
N ASP A 174 5.33 22.74 23.33
CA ASP A 174 5.11 23.81 24.27
C ASP A 174 4.76 23.32 25.69
N ALA A 175 4.55 22.01 25.90
CA ALA A 175 4.31 21.43 27.21
C ALA A 175 5.54 21.47 28.14
N HIS A 176 6.72 21.76 27.61
CA HIS A 176 7.97 21.78 28.36
C HIS A 176 8.56 23.19 28.58
N THR A 177 7.96 24.25 28.01
CA THR A 177 8.54 25.62 28.06
C THR A 177 7.83 26.58 28.99
N THR A 178 6.65 26.25 29.50
CA THR A 178 5.99 27.07 30.53
C THR A 178 6.22 26.44 31.90
N ALA A 179 6.75 27.22 32.84
CA ALA A 179 7.02 26.84 34.26
C ALA A 179 5.75 26.48 35.05
N GLN A 180 4.60 26.43 34.41
CA GLN A 180 3.36 25.82 34.87
C GLN A 180 3.21 24.51 34.11
N ALA A 181 3.65 23.39 34.73
CA ALA A 181 3.28 22.06 34.28
C ALA A 181 1.75 22.05 34.08
N PRO A 182 1.23 21.70 32.87
CA PRO A 182 -0.20 21.59 32.71
C PRO A 182 -0.68 20.58 33.76
N SER A 183 -1.70 20.98 34.53
CA SER A 183 -2.34 20.16 35.56
C SER A 183 -3.16 18.99 34.97
N TRP A 184 -2.78 18.53 33.78
CA TRP A 184 -3.39 17.41 33.07
C TRP A 184 -2.64 16.14 33.48
N PRO A 185 -3.34 15.13 34.00
CA PRO A 185 -2.73 13.85 34.30
C PRO A 185 -2.04 13.30 33.03
N LEU A 186 -0.79 12.90 33.15
CA LEU A 186 0.00 12.25 32.06
C LEU A 186 -0.77 11.10 31.42
N GLU A 187 -1.64 10.44 32.18
CA GLU A 187 -2.51 9.39 31.72
C GLU A 187 -3.63 9.86 30.76
N ALA A 188 -4.11 11.11 30.89
CA ALA A 188 -5.13 11.65 29.96
C ALA A 188 -4.52 11.88 28.55
N HIS A 189 -3.24 12.25 28.48
CA HIS A 189 -2.52 12.37 27.21
C HIS A 189 -2.30 11.03 26.51
N ARG A 190 -2.15 9.94 27.26
CA ARG A 190 -2.01 8.58 26.70
C ARG A 190 -3.36 7.96 26.34
N ARG A 191 -4.44 8.32 27.02
CA ARG A 191 -5.79 7.81 26.72
C ARG A 191 -6.34 8.34 25.41
N ALA A 192 -6.11 9.60 25.09
CA ALA A 192 -6.59 10.18 23.83
C ALA A 192 -6.02 9.49 22.58
N PRO A 193 -4.70 9.20 22.45
CA PRO A 193 -4.14 8.43 21.33
C PRO A 193 -4.67 6.99 21.26
N ALA A 194 -4.91 6.32 22.39
CA ALA A 194 -5.50 4.98 22.41
C ALA A 194 -6.95 4.99 21.92
N GLN A 195 -7.73 6.00 22.32
CA GLN A 195 -9.11 6.17 21.82
C GLN A 195 -9.16 6.39 20.31
N VAL A 196 -8.24 7.18 19.76
CA VAL A 196 -8.14 7.36 18.30
C VAL A 196 -8.02 6.02 17.59
N LEU A 197 -7.16 5.13 18.10
CA LEU A 197 -6.95 3.82 17.51
C LEU A 197 -8.19 2.92 17.70
N ASP A 198 -8.78 2.89 18.90
CA ASP A 198 -9.97 2.09 19.19
C ASP A 198 -11.17 2.53 18.34
N ASP A 199 -11.40 3.84 18.18
CA ASP A 199 -12.48 4.39 17.36
C ASP A 199 -12.28 4.05 15.87
N ALA A 200 -11.05 4.13 15.38
CA ALA A 200 -10.72 3.80 13.98
C ALA A 200 -10.91 2.31 13.66
N LEU A 201 -10.72 1.43 14.64
CA LEU A 201 -10.77 -0.02 14.44
C LEU A 201 -12.14 -0.64 14.75
N ARG A 202 -13.00 0.03 15.50
CA ARG A 202 -14.24 -0.52 16.08
C ARG A 202 -15.10 -1.24 15.06
N GLU A 203 -15.52 -0.57 14.01
CA GLU A 203 -16.39 -1.13 12.97
C GLU A 203 -15.78 -2.37 12.32
N MET A 204 -14.48 -2.30 12.00
CA MET A 204 -13.81 -3.41 11.32
C MET A 204 -13.52 -4.59 12.25
N THR A 205 -13.25 -4.36 13.53
CA THR A 205 -13.10 -5.43 14.50
C THR A 205 -14.41 -6.22 14.68
N GLU A 206 -15.55 -5.54 14.69
CA GLU A 206 -16.86 -6.19 14.74
C GLU A 206 -17.16 -6.98 13.45
N ARG A 207 -16.76 -6.45 12.29
CA ARG A 207 -16.98 -7.08 10.99
C ARG A 207 -16.05 -8.27 10.71
N TYR A 208 -14.85 -8.27 11.28
CA TYR A 208 -13.81 -9.27 11.09
C TYR A 208 -13.34 -9.84 12.43
N PRO A 209 -14.21 -10.57 13.18
CA PRO A 209 -13.90 -11.02 14.54
C PRO A 209 -12.75 -12.03 14.60
N ASP A 210 -12.50 -12.76 13.50
CA ASP A 210 -11.45 -13.77 13.41
C ASP A 210 -10.05 -13.20 13.13
N VAL A 211 -9.93 -11.88 12.86
CA VAL A 211 -8.65 -11.23 12.62
C VAL A 211 -8.03 -10.80 13.96
N PRO A 212 -6.90 -11.41 14.39
CA PRO A 212 -6.22 -10.98 15.60
C PRO A 212 -5.63 -9.58 15.41
N VAL A 213 -6.02 -8.61 16.24
CA VAL A 213 -5.57 -7.22 16.15
C VAL A 213 -4.66 -6.86 17.31
N THR A 214 -3.42 -6.52 17.00
CA THR A 214 -2.48 -5.92 17.94
C THR A 214 -2.50 -4.39 17.80
N ARG A 215 -2.86 -3.70 18.88
CA ARG A 215 -2.90 -2.23 18.94
C ARG A 215 -1.56 -1.70 19.43
N ARG A 216 -0.90 -0.89 18.61
CA ARG A 216 0.38 -0.25 18.95
C ARG A 216 0.21 1.27 18.96
N VAL A 217 0.15 1.86 20.15
CA VAL A 217 0.14 3.31 20.35
C VAL A 217 1.51 3.72 20.86
N THR A 218 2.20 4.57 20.10
CA THR A 218 3.59 4.96 20.41
C THR A 218 3.75 6.47 20.36
N GLU A 219 4.56 7.01 21.28
CA GLU A 219 4.99 8.39 21.19
C GLU A 219 6.28 8.46 20.37
N GLY A 220 6.24 9.21 19.25
CA GLY A 220 7.40 9.35 18.39
C GLY A 220 7.04 9.67 16.93
N PRO A 221 8.05 9.81 16.07
CA PRO A 221 7.85 10.07 14.66
C PRO A 221 7.18 8.88 13.96
N ALA A 222 6.00 9.09 13.36
CA ALA A 222 5.22 8.05 12.69
C ALA A 222 6.04 7.28 11.64
N ARG A 223 6.97 7.95 10.94
CA ARG A 223 7.86 7.30 9.97
C ARG A 223 8.65 6.16 10.61
N ARG A 224 9.28 6.40 11.75
CA ARG A 224 10.12 5.41 12.45
C ARG A 224 9.27 4.25 12.94
N GLU A 225 8.17 4.56 13.63
CA GLU A 225 7.30 3.56 14.23
C GLU A 225 6.66 2.61 13.19
N LEU A 226 6.31 3.14 12.01
CA LEU A 226 5.79 2.34 10.91
C LEU A 226 6.87 1.49 10.23
N LEU A 227 8.09 2.00 10.05
CA LEU A 227 9.20 1.22 9.51
C LEU A 227 9.59 0.08 10.44
N ASP A 228 9.64 0.34 11.74
CA ASP A 228 9.92 -0.68 12.76
C ASP A 228 8.83 -1.76 12.78
N ALA A 229 7.55 -1.36 12.71
CA ALA A 229 6.44 -2.29 12.64
C ALA A 229 6.39 -3.10 11.33
N ALA A 230 6.83 -2.50 10.22
CA ALA A 230 6.86 -3.13 8.90
C ALA A 230 8.02 -4.14 8.74
N SER A 231 8.97 -4.16 9.69
CA SER A 231 10.08 -5.11 9.67
C SER A 231 9.53 -6.54 9.89
N GLY A 232 9.56 -7.34 8.84
CA GLY A 232 9.00 -8.69 8.83
C GLY A 232 7.50 -8.79 8.51
N ALA A 233 6.82 -7.69 8.19
CA ALA A 233 5.44 -7.71 7.71
C ALA A 233 5.34 -8.18 6.25
N ASP A 234 4.21 -8.80 5.90
CA ASP A 234 3.90 -9.20 4.53
C ASP A 234 3.32 -8.02 3.72
N LEU A 235 2.71 -7.05 4.38
CA LEU A 235 2.12 -5.86 3.77
C LEU A 235 2.02 -4.71 4.77
N LEU A 236 2.46 -3.52 4.36
CA LEU A 236 2.21 -2.26 5.06
C LEU A 236 1.11 -1.47 4.34
N VAL A 237 0.06 -1.08 5.07
CA VAL A 237 -1.04 -0.28 4.56
C VAL A 237 -1.00 1.13 5.14
N VAL A 238 -1.04 2.13 4.29
CA VAL A 238 -1.10 3.55 4.68
C VAL A 238 -2.19 4.30 3.92
N GLY A 239 -2.85 5.22 4.57
CA GLY A 239 -3.80 6.11 3.92
C GLY A 239 -3.08 7.25 3.19
N ALA A 240 -3.58 7.64 2.01
CA ALA A 240 -3.10 8.82 1.29
C ALA A 240 -4.13 9.96 1.37
N PRO A 241 -3.83 11.07 2.04
CA PRO A 241 -4.68 12.25 1.95
C PRO A 241 -4.54 12.84 0.54
N ARG A 242 -5.67 13.02 -0.18
CA ARG A 242 -5.67 13.79 -1.42
C ARG A 242 -5.51 15.26 -1.09
N ARG A 243 -4.39 15.85 -1.45
CA ARG A 243 -4.20 17.30 -1.38
C ARG A 243 -4.55 17.90 -2.74
N HIS A 244 -5.79 18.36 -2.89
CA HIS A 244 -6.25 19.03 -4.12
C HIS A 244 -5.65 20.41 -4.36
N THR A 245 -4.91 20.98 -3.40
CA THR A 245 -4.55 22.41 -3.38
C THR A 245 -3.11 22.74 -3.76
N HIS A 246 -2.23 21.75 -3.96
CA HIS A 246 -0.82 22.03 -4.31
C HIS A 246 -0.36 21.18 -5.50
N PRO A 247 0.02 21.79 -6.63
CA PRO A 247 0.72 21.07 -7.70
C PRO A 247 2.10 20.62 -7.18
N GLY A 248 2.38 19.32 -7.22
CA GLY A 248 3.71 18.76 -6.96
C GLY A 248 3.78 17.63 -5.94
N LEU A 249 3.28 17.76 -4.72
CA LEU A 249 3.30 16.72 -3.71
C LEU A 249 1.87 16.32 -3.33
N GLN A 250 1.30 15.38 -4.05
CA GLN A 250 -0.07 14.89 -3.81
C GLN A 250 -0.12 13.80 -2.73
N LEU A 251 1.02 13.16 -2.40
CA LEU A 251 1.15 12.18 -1.32
C LEU A 251 1.58 12.84 -0.02
N GLY A 252 1.00 12.39 1.10
CA GLY A 252 1.45 12.79 2.42
C GLY A 252 2.89 12.33 2.70
N LEU A 253 3.61 13.06 3.57
CA LEU A 253 5.00 12.76 3.91
C LEU A 253 5.22 11.31 4.40
N ILE A 254 4.28 10.77 5.15
CA ILE A 254 4.37 9.40 5.67
C ILE A 254 4.23 8.37 4.54
N SER A 255 3.19 8.49 3.69
CA SER A 255 2.99 7.57 2.56
C SER A 255 4.17 7.61 1.60
N HIS A 256 4.70 8.80 1.32
CA HIS A 256 5.92 8.98 0.53
C HIS A 256 7.12 8.28 1.17
N ALA A 257 7.35 8.49 2.47
CA ALA A 257 8.46 7.85 3.18
C ALA A 257 8.33 6.31 3.21
N MET A 258 7.11 5.77 3.39
CA MET A 258 6.87 4.32 3.38
C MET A 258 7.16 3.73 2.00
N LEU A 259 6.69 4.37 0.93
CA LEU A 259 6.99 3.96 -0.45
C LEU A 259 8.48 3.93 -0.76
N HIS A 260 9.31 4.76 -0.12
CA HIS A 260 10.75 4.79 -0.32
C HIS A 260 11.54 3.84 0.58
N HIS A 261 11.06 3.54 1.78
CA HIS A 261 11.90 2.93 2.81
C HIS A 261 11.35 1.67 3.47
N ALA A 262 10.05 1.35 3.27
CA ALA A 262 9.49 0.15 3.90
C ALA A 262 10.19 -1.12 3.37
N PRO A 263 10.48 -2.09 4.25
CA PRO A 263 11.13 -3.33 3.86
C PRO A 263 10.18 -4.37 3.23
N CYS A 264 8.88 -4.08 3.15
CA CYS A 264 7.84 -4.94 2.60
C CYS A 264 7.01 -4.20 1.53
N PRO A 265 6.13 -4.89 0.78
CA PRO A 265 5.15 -4.25 -0.09
C PRO A 265 4.31 -3.20 0.64
N VAL A 266 4.05 -2.08 -0.02
CA VAL A 266 3.30 -0.95 0.57
C VAL A 266 2.04 -0.69 -0.22
N ALA A 267 0.88 -0.79 0.44
CA ALA A 267 -0.41 -0.38 -0.09
C ALA A 267 -0.72 1.07 0.33
N VAL A 268 -0.86 1.94 -0.65
CA VAL A 268 -1.32 3.32 -0.48
C VAL A 268 -2.81 3.36 -0.82
N VAL A 269 -3.64 3.61 0.18
CA VAL A 269 -5.11 3.59 0.02
C VAL A 269 -5.63 5.02 -0.03
N PRO A 270 -6.28 5.44 -1.13
CA PRO A 270 -6.81 6.78 -1.26
C PRO A 270 -7.94 7.01 -0.24
N ARG A 271 -7.97 8.21 0.34
CA ARG A 271 -9.10 8.66 1.16
C ARG A 271 -10.30 8.95 0.25
N ALA A 272 -11.49 8.84 0.81
CA ALA A 272 -12.73 9.23 0.11
C ALA A 272 -12.75 10.71 -0.21
#